data_0ec4bd0e1661c5a90c8af0c781f22d34
#
_entry.id   0ec4bd0e1661c5a90c8af0c781f22d34
#
_cell.length_a   1.000
_cell.length_b   1.000
_cell.length_c   1.000
_cell.angle_alpha   90.00
_cell.angle_beta   90.00
_cell.angle_gamma   90.00
#
_symmetry.space_group_name_H-M   'P 1'
#
loop_
_entity.id
_entity.type
_entity.pdbx_description
1 polymer ?
#
loop_
_entity_poly.entity_id
_entity_poly.type
_entity_poly.pdbx_seq_one_letter_code
_entity_poly.pdbx_strand_id
1 'polypeptide(L)'
;MKAEPIMRNSNIVGFDMKSLSFSASFDQTQGSPNGIDPRLACILSKYAGQSNKTNFLGLFELSNNKVSSKLYSEIIWYFLDGVDKRIIESNFDDAQTFNKYIVQTSGRDIIFYKSKISEKWWMLIDTSKNKSSSYLPCLESDYLDALNDNIPIRWLKATKRV
;
A
#
# COMPACT_ATOMS: atom_id res chain seq x y z
N MET A 1 4.13 -2.37 7.96
CA MET A 1 2.92 -3.20 7.83
C MET A 1 2.86 -3.76 6.43
N LYS A 2 2.54 -5.08 6.24
CA LYS A 2 2.56 -5.74 4.90
C LYS A 2 1.55 -5.17 3.89
N ALA A 3 0.50 -4.47 4.35
CA ALA A 3 -0.51 -3.86 3.49
C ALA A 3 -0.12 -2.50 2.89
N GLU A 4 0.87 -1.80 3.48
CA GLU A 4 1.27 -0.46 3.02
C GLU A 4 1.62 -0.42 1.53
N PRO A 5 2.49 -1.29 0.99
CA PRO A 5 2.83 -1.25 -0.43
C PRO A 5 1.64 -1.57 -1.36
N ILE A 6 0.66 -2.35 -0.87
CA ILE A 6 -0.56 -2.65 -1.61
C ILE A 6 -1.41 -1.38 -1.75
N MET A 7 -1.64 -0.68 -0.63
CA MET A 7 -2.38 0.59 -0.63
C MET A 7 -1.67 1.64 -1.49
N ARG A 8 -0.36 1.77 -1.36
CA ARG A 8 0.47 2.70 -2.15
C ARG A 8 0.44 2.42 -3.65
N ASN A 9 0.14 1.19 -4.08
CA ASN A 9 0.03 0.81 -5.49
C ASN A 9 -1.41 0.82 -6.04
N SER A 10 -2.41 1.15 -5.21
CA SER A 10 -3.82 1.12 -5.58
C SER A 10 -4.26 2.45 -6.17
N ASN A 11 -5.08 2.43 -7.23
CA ASN A 11 -5.69 3.61 -7.82
C ASN A 11 -7.02 3.96 -7.13
N ILE A 12 -7.73 2.93 -6.68
CA ILE A 12 -9.03 3.02 -6.01
C ILE A 12 -8.96 2.18 -4.75
N VAL A 13 -9.45 2.71 -3.63
CA VAL A 13 -9.59 1.99 -2.37
C VAL A 13 -11.03 2.06 -1.90
N GLY A 14 -11.61 0.91 -1.59
CA GLY A 14 -12.95 0.79 -1.05
C GLY A 14 -12.94 0.05 0.28
N PHE A 15 -13.70 0.57 1.24
CA PHE A 15 -13.99 -0.11 2.50
C PHE A 15 -15.46 -0.54 2.53
N ASP A 16 -15.69 -1.83 2.61
CA ASP A 16 -16.99 -2.37 2.98
C ASP A 16 -17.09 -2.36 4.51
N MET A 17 -18.02 -1.61 5.06
CA MET A 17 -18.18 -1.45 6.52
C MET A 17 -18.61 -2.75 7.20
N LYS A 18 -19.18 -3.71 6.47
CA LYS A 18 -19.42 -5.06 6.98
C LYS A 18 -18.15 -5.87 7.23
N SER A 19 -17.03 -5.47 6.63
CA SER A 19 -15.72 -6.08 6.90
C SER A 19 -15.12 -5.69 8.24
N LEU A 20 -15.69 -4.70 8.95
CA LEU A 20 -15.23 -4.29 10.26
C LEU A 20 -15.67 -5.30 11.33
N SER A 21 -14.93 -5.36 12.44
CA SER A 21 -15.26 -6.21 13.58
C SER A 21 -16.60 -5.80 14.24
N PHE A 22 -17.30 -6.74 14.88
CA PHE A 22 -18.54 -6.46 15.61
C PHE A 22 -18.40 -5.35 16.65
N SER A 23 -17.25 -5.28 17.34
CA SER A 23 -16.96 -4.22 18.31
C SER A 23 -16.91 -2.82 17.68
N ALA A 24 -16.73 -2.74 16.39
CA ALA A 24 -16.63 -1.50 15.63
C ALA A 24 -17.94 -1.09 14.95
N SER A 25 -18.75 -2.07 14.55
CA SER A 25 -19.96 -1.79 13.78
C SER A 25 -21.11 -1.27 14.65
N PHE A 26 -21.07 -1.49 15.99
CA PHE A 26 -22.15 -1.23 16.95
C PHE A 26 -23.54 -1.73 16.53
N ASP A 27 -23.59 -2.38 15.39
CA ASP A 27 -24.73 -3.10 14.87
C ASP A 27 -24.30 -4.55 14.73
N GLN A 28 -24.67 -5.37 15.71
CA GLN A 28 -24.29 -6.79 15.79
C GLN A 28 -24.76 -7.60 14.57
N THR A 29 -25.64 -7.03 13.76
CA THR A 29 -26.13 -7.68 12.54
C THR A 29 -25.22 -7.43 11.32
N GLN A 30 -24.31 -6.46 11.38
CA GLN A 30 -23.55 -6.00 10.21
C GLN A 30 -22.04 -6.23 10.29
N GLY A 31 -21.47 -6.48 11.47
CA GLY A 31 -20.02 -6.71 11.59
C GLY A 31 -19.62 -8.17 11.38
N SER A 32 -18.32 -8.40 11.25
CA SER A 32 -17.71 -9.73 11.19
C SER A 32 -17.03 -10.10 12.52
N PRO A 33 -17.14 -11.35 13.02
CA PRO A 33 -16.42 -11.77 14.23
C PRO A 33 -14.90 -11.56 14.13
N ASN A 34 -14.33 -11.82 12.96
CA ASN A 34 -12.90 -11.65 12.63
C ASN A 34 -12.68 -10.45 11.69
N GLY A 35 -13.52 -9.42 11.81
CA GLY A 35 -13.45 -8.25 10.97
C GLY A 35 -12.24 -7.37 11.27
N ILE A 36 -12.03 -6.39 10.40
CA ILE A 36 -10.95 -5.42 10.52
C ILE A 36 -11.20 -4.55 11.75
N ASP A 37 -10.19 -4.40 12.60
CA ASP A 37 -10.21 -3.46 13.72
C ASP A 37 -10.34 -2.01 13.21
N PRO A 38 -11.11 -1.13 13.87
CA PRO A 38 -11.30 0.27 13.46
C PRO A 38 -9.99 1.04 13.29
N ARG A 39 -9.06 0.87 14.24
CA ARG A 39 -7.74 1.51 14.17
C ARG A 39 -6.97 1.05 12.93
N LEU A 40 -7.08 -0.23 12.60
CA LEU A 40 -6.46 -0.77 11.39
C LEU A 40 -7.10 -0.19 10.13
N ALA A 41 -8.42 -0.03 10.07
CA ALA A 41 -9.11 0.60 8.95
C ALA A 41 -8.63 2.05 8.75
N CYS A 42 -8.50 2.83 9.83
CA CYS A 42 -7.95 4.19 9.78
C CYS A 42 -6.50 4.22 9.28
N ILE A 43 -5.63 3.30 9.74
CA ILE A 43 -4.24 3.20 9.27
C ILE A 43 -4.19 2.86 7.78
N LEU A 44 -5.01 1.90 7.31
CA LEU A 44 -5.08 1.53 5.89
C LEU A 44 -5.57 2.70 5.04
N SER A 45 -6.56 3.44 5.52
CA SER A 45 -7.08 4.65 4.88
C SER A 45 -5.99 5.71 4.73
N LYS A 46 -5.19 5.94 5.78
CA LYS A 46 -4.04 6.85 5.74
C LYS A 46 -3.00 6.41 4.69
N TYR A 47 -2.67 5.11 4.63
CA TYR A 47 -1.76 4.60 3.61
C TYR A 47 -2.29 4.79 2.19
N ALA A 48 -3.61 4.61 1.99
CA ALA A 48 -4.27 4.92 0.74
C ALA A 48 -4.14 6.41 0.39
N GLY A 49 -4.38 7.30 1.35
CA GLY A 49 -4.19 8.74 1.19
C GLY A 49 -2.77 9.13 0.80
N GLN A 50 -1.76 8.49 1.37
CA GLN A 50 -0.35 8.73 1.06
C GLN A 50 0.09 8.19 -0.32
N SER A 51 -0.76 7.46 -1.03
CA SER A 51 -0.46 6.94 -2.35
C SER A 51 -0.54 8.03 -3.42
N ASN A 52 0.46 8.13 -4.28
CA ASN A 52 0.42 9.02 -5.45
C ASN A 52 -0.53 8.52 -6.55
N LYS A 53 -1.03 7.28 -6.43
CA LYS A 53 -1.93 6.64 -7.40
C LYS A 53 -3.40 6.70 -6.97
N THR A 54 -3.68 6.73 -5.67
CA THR A 54 -5.06 6.67 -5.17
C THR A 54 -5.76 8.01 -5.35
N ASN A 55 -6.77 8.01 -6.22
CA ASN A 55 -7.61 9.17 -6.52
C ASN A 55 -9.04 9.02 -5.99
N PHE A 56 -9.39 7.85 -5.48
CA PHE A 56 -10.74 7.56 -5.01
C PHE A 56 -10.72 6.72 -3.74
N LEU A 57 -11.50 7.16 -2.74
CA LEU A 57 -11.83 6.41 -1.53
C LEU A 57 -13.35 6.22 -1.49
N GLY A 58 -13.83 4.97 -1.45
CA GLY A 58 -15.23 4.63 -1.29
C GLY A 58 -15.50 3.98 0.07
N LEU A 59 -16.61 4.34 0.69
CA LEU A 59 -17.14 3.64 1.86
C LEU A 59 -18.50 3.04 1.48
N PHE A 60 -18.67 1.75 1.67
CA PHE A 60 -19.83 0.99 1.25
C PHE A 60 -20.53 0.34 2.45
N GLU A 61 -21.81 0.02 2.30
CA GLU A 61 -22.64 -0.64 3.34
C GLU A 61 -22.64 0.17 4.66
N LEU A 62 -22.95 1.47 4.54
CA LEU A 62 -23.01 2.39 5.68
C LEU A 62 -24.25 2.13 6.53
N SER A 63 -24.07 2.12 7.86
CA SER A 63 -25.17 2.07 8.83
C SER A 63 -25.57 3.49 9.25
N ASN A 64 -26.85 3.71 9.51
CA ASN A 64 -27.40 4.98 10.04
C ASN A 64 -27.14 5.21 11.55
N ASN A 65 -26.31 4.41 12.18
CA ASN A 65 -25.98 4.55 13.59
C ASN A 65 -25.01 5.71 13.80
N LYS A 66 -25.29 6.58 14.78
CA LYS A 66 -24.45 7.75 15.12
C LYS A 66 -23.00 7.37 15.47
N VAL A 67 -22.79 6.21 16.10
CA VAL A 67 -21.43 5.77 16.48
C VAL A 67 -20.66 5.29 15.26
N SER A 68 -21.32 4.53 14.38
CA SER A 68 -20.74 4.12 13.10
C SER A 68 -20.38 5.34 12.24
N SER A 69 -21.23 6.38 12.22
CA SER A 69 -20.94 7.62 11.46
C SER A 69 -19.69 8.33 11.94
N LYS A 70 -19.37 8.28 13.25
CA LYS A 70 -18.09 8.83 13.77
C LYS A 70 -16.89 8.08 13.21
N LEU A 71 -16.94 6.74 13.19
CA LEU A 71 -15.87 5.93 12.62
C LEU A 71 -15.70 6.20 11.13
N TYR A 72 -16.79 6.37 10.37
CA TYR A 72 -16.69 6.73 8.94
C TYR A 72 -15.99 8.07 8.75
N SER A 73 -16.31 9.05 9.59
CA SER A 73 -15.65 10.36 9.60
C SER A 73 -14.17 10.24 9.93
N GLU A 74 -13.78 9.38 10.87
CA GLU A 74 -12.39 9.12 11.21
C GLU A 74 -11.63 8.47 10.02
N ILE A 75 -12.21 7.46 9.37
CA ILE A 75 -11.63 6.82 8.19
C ILE A 75 -11.36 7.86 7.08
N ILE A 76 -12.34 8.72 6.80
CA ILE A 76 -12.21 9.80 5.83
C ILE A 76 -11.13 10.79 6.27
N TRP A 77 -11.13 11.18 7.54
CA TRP A 77 -10.13 12.12 8.07
C TRP A 77 -8.70 11.57 7.94
N TYR A 78 -8.48 10.29 8.28
CA TYR A 78 -7.19 9.65 8.10
C TYR A 78 -6.76 9.58 6.63
N PHE A 79 -7.69 9.39 5.71
CA PHE A 79 -7.40 9.48 4.28
C PHE A 79 -6.91 10.87 3.90
N LEU A 80 -7.62 11.92 4.32
CA LEU A 80 -7.26 13.32 4.04
C LEU A 80 -5.93 13.70 4.69
N ASP A 81 -5.67 13.29 5.94
CA ASP A 81 -4.36 13.45 6.59
C ASP A 81 -3.24 12.73 5.80
N GLY A 82 -3.55 11.59 5.20
CA GLY A 82 -2.65 10.90 4.29
C GLY A 82 -2.40 11.67 3.00
N VAL A 83 -3.42 12.28 2.40
CA VAL A 83 -3.31 13.10 1.19
C VAL A 83 -2.45 14.35 1.44
N ASP A 84 -2.65 15.02 2.57
CA ASP A 84 -1.86 16.18 2.98
C ASP A 84 -0.36 15.85 3.13
N LYS A 85 -0.05 14.65 3.60
CA LYS A 85 1.32 14.15 3.80
C LYS A 85 1.87 13.37 2.60
N ARG A 86 1.27 13.52 1.43
CA ARG A 86 1.68 12.81 0.23
C ARG A 86 3.01 13.37 -0.29
N ILE A 87 3.98 12.49 -0.52
CA ILE A 87 5.26 12.84 -1.13
C ILE A 87 5.23 12.34 -2.57
N ILE A 88 5.41 13.24 -3.53
CA ILE A 88 5.46 12.89 -4.95
C ILE A 88 6.87 12.39 -5.27
N GLU A 89 6.99 11.13 -5.59
CA GLU A 89 8.24 10.45 -5.93
C GLU A 89 8.10 9.87 -7.33
N SER A 90 8.72 10.52 -8.30
CA SER A 90 8.55 10.17 -9.72
C SER A 90 9.86 9.91 -10.48
N ASN A 91 10.98 10.50 -10.05
CA ASN A 91 12.26 10.36 -10.74
C ASN A 91 13.18 9.39 -9.97
N PHE A 92 13.06 8.09 -10.25
CA PHE A 92 13.84 7.04 -9.57
C PHE A 92 15.33 7.03 -9.98
N ASP A 93 15.70 7.65 -11.09
CA ASP A 93 17.10 7.73 -11.54
C ASP A 93 17.86 8.91 -10.93
N ASP A 94 17.18 9.77 -10.18
CA ASP A 94 17.81 10.88 -9.47
C ASP A 94 18.51 10.39 -8.19
N ALA A 95 19.83 10.36 -8.24
CA ALA A 95 20.68 9.95 -7.12
C ALA A 95 20.60 10.89 -5.90
N GLN A 96 20.05 12.11 -6.03
CA GLN A 96 19.81 12.99 -4.89
C GLN A 96 18.58 12.54 -4.08
N THR A 97 17.59 11.98 -4.75
CA THR A 97 16.30 11.58 -4.17
C THR A 97 16.26 10.10 -3.80
N PHE A 98 16.93 9.24 -4.55
CA PHE A 98 16.91 7.79 -4.35
C PHE A 98 18.29 7.18 -4.16
N ASN A 99 18.35 6.15 -3.32
CA ASN A 99 19.44 5.17 -3.31
C ASN A 99 19.02 3.96 -4.15
N LYS A 100 19.90 3.55 -5.07
CA LYS A 100 19.73 2.36 -5.90
C LYS A 100 20.57 1.21 -5.35
N TYR A 101 19.96 0.03 -5.21
CA TYR A 101 20.60 -1.19 -4.77
C TYR A 101 20.38 -2.28 -5.83
N ILE A 102 21.44 -2.98 -6.21
CA ILE A 102 21.37 -4.12 -7.13
C ILE A 102 21.70 -5.36 -6.31
N VAL A 103 20.76 -6.28 -6.20
CA VAL A 103 20.92 -7.53 -5.46
C VAL A 103 20.97 -8.67 -6.46
N GLN A 104 22.10 -9.38 -6.49
CA GLN A 104 22.28 -10.58 -7.30
C GLN A 104 21.70 -11.77 -6.54
N THR A 105 20.70 -12.40 -7.13
CA THR A 105 20.11 -13.66 -6.63
C THR A 105 20.44 -14.80 -7.58
N SER A 106 20.22 -16.04 -7.15
CA SER A 106 20.48 -17.27 -7.94
C SER A 106 19.68 -17.28 -9.25
N GLY A 107 20.10 -16.53 -10.25
CA GLY A 107 19.55 -16.54 -11.61
C GLY A 107 19.10 -15.20 -12.16
N ARG A 108 19.09 -14.11 -11.37
CA ARG A 108 18.77 -12.77 -11.86
C ARG A 108 19.10 -11.65 -10.89
N ASP A 109 19.30 -10.46 -11.41
CA ASP A 109 19.47 -9.25 -10.62
C ASP A 109 18.11 -8.62 -10.33
N ILE A 110 17.89 -8.23 -9.05
CA ILE A 110 16.72 -7.47 -8.62
C ILE A 110 17.19 -6.08 -8.20
N ILE A 111 16.60 -5.06 -8.80
CA ILE A 111 16.97 -3.67 -8.54
C ILE A 111 15.94 -3.07 -7.57
N PHE A 112 16.44 -2.52 -6.47
CA PHE A 112 15.66 -1.82 -5.46
C PHE A 112 16.01 -0.33 -5.43
N TYR A 113 15.02 0.48 -5.08
CA TYR A 113 15.17 1.90 -4.84
C TYR A 113 14.61 2.24 -3.48
N LYS A 114 15.39 2.99 -2.68
CA LYS A 114 14.94 3.55 -1.40
C LYS A 114 14.92 5.06 -1.50
N SER A 115 13.78 5.68 -1.23
CA SER A 115 13.70 7.14 -1.14
C SER A 115 14.48 7.65 0.07
N LYS A 116 15.22 8.73 -0.13
CA LYS A 116 15.91 9.46 0.95
C LYS A 116 14.97 10.39 1.71
N ILE A 117 13.79 10.68 1.15
CA ILE A 117 12.79 11.60 1.73
C ILE A 117 11.78 10.82 2.56
N SER A 118 11.14 9.80 1.96
CA SER A 118 10.07 9.03 2.60
C SER A 118 10.54 7.74 3.25
N GLU A 119 11.79 7.33 2.99
CA GLU A 119 12.39 6.05 3.37
C GLU A 119 11.65 4.82 2.81
N LYS A 120 10.70 5.03 1.91
CA LYS A 120 9.94 3.97 1.25
C LYS A 120 10.77 3.26 0.20
N TRP A 121 10.38 2.00 -0.09
CA TRP A 121 11.08 1.12 -1.00
C TRP A 121 10.26 0.78 -2.23
N TRP A 122 10.95 0.57 -3.36
CA TRP A 122 10.40 0.08 -4.64
C TRP A 122 11.32 -0.96 -5.24
N MET A 123 10.74 -1.86 -6.04
CA MET A 123 11.46 -2.79 -6.89
C MET A 123 11.23 -2.41 -8.35
N LEU A 124 12.29 -2.48 -9.17
CA LEU A 124 12.16 -2.37 -10.62
C LEU A 124 11.57 -3.67 -11.18
N ILE A 125 10.51 -3.53 -11.94
CA ILE A 125 9.97 -4.60 -12.77
C ILE A 125 10.28 -4.24 -14.21
N ASP A 126 11.19 -5.00 -14.82
CA ASP A 126 11.48 -4.84 -16.24
C ASP A 126 10.38 -5.51 -17.06
N THR A 127 9.61 -4.68 -17.77
CA THR A 127 8.57 -5.13 -18.69
C THR A 127 9.16 -5.21 -20.09
N SER A 128 9.88 -6.29 -20.35
CA SER A 128 10.60 -6.54 -21.61
C SER A 128 9.76 -6.44 -22.89
N LYS A 129 8.41 -6.51 -22.77
CA LYS A 129 7.48 -6.38 -23.89
C LYS A 129 7.18 -4.95 -24.32
N ASN A 130 7.29 -3.95 -23.44
CA ASN A 130 6.87 -2.57 -23.75
C ASN A 130 7.94 -1.50 -23.53
N LYS A 131 9.20 -1.85 -23.23
CA LYS A 131 10.30 -0.91 -22.92
C LYS A 131 9.99 0.13 -21.83
N SER A 132 8.95 -0.07 -21.04
CA SER A 132 8.61 0.82 -19.91
C SER A 132 8.98 0.15 -18.60
N SER A 133 9.94 0.73 -17.89
CA SER A 133 10.26 0.34 -16.52
C SER A 133 9.08 0.64 -15.60
N SER A 134 8.66 -0.32 -14.80
CA SER A 134 7.61 -0.17 -13.80
C SER A 134 8.20 -0.31 -12.40
N TYR A 135 7.90 0.62 -11.52
CA TYR A 135 8.37 0.62 -10.13
C TYR A 135 7.27 0.10 -9.22
N LEU A 136 7.50 -1.06 -8.63
CA LEU A 136 6.56 -1.72 -7.73
C LEU A 136 6.87 -1.35 -6.28
N PRO A 137 5.94 -0.76 -5.53
CA PRO A 137 6.10 -0.53 -4.10
C PRO A 137 6.39 -1.82 -3.34
N CYS A 138 7.38 -1.79 -2.47
CA CYS A 138 7.79 -2.93 -1.64
C CYS A 138 8.14 -2.50 -0.21
N LEU A 139 8.54 -3.44 0.61
CA LEU A 139 9.03 -3.24 1.97
C LEU A 139 10.54 -3.46 2.02
N GLU A 140 11.18 -2.95 3.05
CA GLU A 140 12.58 -3.28 3.37
C GLU A 140 12.78 -4.78 3.57
N SER A 141 11.78 -5.49 4.13
CA SER A 141 11.84 -6.96 4.26
C SER A 141 11.97 -7.68 2.91
N ASP A 142 11.38 -7.13 1.84
CA ASP A 142 11.52 -7.71 0.49
C ASP A 142 12.99 -7.57 -0.01
N TYR A 143 13.66 -6.46 0.35
CA TYR A 143 15.09 -6.27 0.06
C TYR A 143 15.97 -7.22 0.89
N LEU A 144 15.69 -7.36 2.18
CA LEU A 144 16.43 -8.29 3.06
C LEU A 144 16.24 -9.75 2.64
N ASP A 145 15.03 -10.15 2.21
CA ASP A 145 14.76 -11.46 1.65
C ASP A 145 15.64 -11.71 0.41
N ALA A 146 15.72 -10.73 -0.49
CA ALA A 146 16.56 -10.84 -1.70
C ALA A 146 18.05 -10.98 -1.36
N LEU A 147 18.57 -10.26 -0.35
CA LEU A 147 19.96 -10.40 0.12
C LEU A 147 20.26 -11.81 0.62
N ASN A 148 19.25 -12.53 1.14
CA ASN A 148 19.35 -13.92 1.57
C ASN A 148 19.02 -14.92 0.45
N ASP A 149 19.13 -14.51 -0.80
CA ASP A 149 18.82 -15.32 -2.01
C ASP A 149 17.36 -15.79 -2.09
N ASN A 150 16.45 -15.15 -1.36
CA ASN A 150 15.01 -15.42 -1.40
C ASN A 150 14.33 -14.40 -2.32
N ILE A 151 13.85 -14.83 -3.48
CA ILE A 151 13.17 -13.93 -4.41
C ILE A 151 11.84 -13.45 -3.82
N PRO A 152 11.61 -12.12 -3.68
CA PRO A 152 10.39 -11.60 -3.09
C PRO A 152 9.14 -12.03 -3.84
N ILE A 153 8.12 -12.52 -3.11
CA ILE A 153 6.86 -13.00 -3.70
C ILE A 153 6.16 -11.91 -4.52
N ARG A 154 6.27 -10.65 -4.11
CA ARG A 154 5.71 -9.50 -4.84
C ARG A 154 6.32 -9.37 -6.22
N TRP A 155 7.64 -9.52 -6.31
CA TRP A 155 8.37 -9.45 -7.56
C TRP A 155 7.96 -10.58 -8.50
N LEU A 156 7.91 -11.82 -8.00
CA LEU A 156 7.46 -13.00 -8.77
C LEU A 156 6.04 -12.84 -9.31
N LYS A 157 5.11 -12.30 -8.49
CA LYS A 157 3.72 -12.06 -8.91
C LYS A 157 3.62 -10.98 -9.97
N ALA A 158 4.45 -9.93 -9.89
CA ALA A 158 4.43 -8.84 -10.86
C ALA A 158 5.01 -9.28 -12.19
N THR A 159 6.14 -10.01 -12.20
CA THR A 159 6.78 -10.50 -13.43
C THR A 159 5.99 -11.60 -14.15
N LYS A 160 5.15 -12.39 -13.44
CA LYS A 160 4.28 -13.39 -14.07
C LYS A 160 3.04 -12.79 -14.74
N ARG A 161 2.69 -11.54 -14.47
CA ARG A 161 1.55 -10.83 -15.07
C ARG A 161 1.92 -10.06 -16.34
N VAL A 162 3.19 -10.07 -16.69
CA VAL A 162 3.77 -9.52 -17.92
C VAL A 162 4.06 -10.67 -18.89
#